data_c9139796c960e73a1b228f8cc80f0157
#
_entry.id   c9139796c960e73a1b228f8cc80f0157
#
_cell.length_a   1.000
_cell.length_b   1.000
_cell.length_c   1.000
_cell.angle_alpha   90.00
_cell.angle_beta   90.00
_cell.angle_gamma   90.00
#
_symmetry.space_group_name_H-M   'P 1'
#
loop_
_entity.id
_entity.type
_entity.pdbx_description
1 polymer ?
#
loop_
_entity_poly.entity_id
_entity_poly.type
_entity_poly.pdbx_seq_one_letter_code
_entity_poly.pdbx_strand_id
1 'polypeptide(L)'
;MQARTQQVNVLAVVALGLVVVLAGTMLAQSSRPTNIGSWMLNVAKSNVVAGTAALSKSATFTVEVAGEGAKVTVDSVAADDTVRHWAYTANYDGKDYPITGNCQYGDVVAVTRVDANTTSSIYKQGGKVTITQNAVVSSDGRTMTITGTGTNPQGQTVNVVAVYDKRRRG
;
A
#
# COMPACT_ATOMS: atom_id res chain seq x y z
N MET A 1 -82.27 31.74 36.41
CA MET A 1 -81.20 32.21 35.56
C MET A 1 -80.14 31.12 35.51
N GLN A 2 -80.08 30.36 34.41
CA GLN A 2 -79.17 29.26 34.27
C GLN A 2 -78.06 29.70 33.28
N ALA A 3 -76.82 29.77 33.77
CA ALA A 3 -75.63 30.01 32.92
C ALA A 3 -75.17 28.66 32.33
N ARG A 4 -75.22 28.55 31.01
CA ARG A 4 -74.62 27.43 30.25
C ARG A 4 -73.16 27.61 30.11
N THR A 5 -72.42 26.70 30.74
CA THR A 5 -70.98 26.59 30.53
C THR A 5 -70.73 25.82 29.21
N GLN A 6 -70.14 26.45 28.23
CA GLN A 6 -69.65 25.81 27.02
C GLN A 6 -68.29 25.14 27.30
N GLN A 7 -68.24 23.83 27.12
CA GLN A 7 -66.95 23.11 27.09
C GLN A 7 -66.31 23.21 25.70
N VAL A 8 -65.15 23.79 25.64
CA VAL A 8 -64.32 23.84 24.44
C VAL A 8 -63.43 22.58 24.43
N ASN A 9 -63.71 21.64 23.53
CA ASN A 9 -62.88 20.48 23.30
C ASN A 9 -61.68 20.90 22.47
N VAL A 10 -60.47 20.96 23.07
CA VAL A 10 -59.24 21.12 22.39
C VAL A 10 -58.75 19.75 21.91
N LEU A 11 -58.92 19.47 20.63
CA LEU A 11 -58.29 18.33 19.96
C LEU A 11 -56.81 18.64 19.76
N ALA A 12 -55.95 18.05 20.59
CA ALA A 12 -54.51 18.06 20.36
C ALA A 12 -54.15 17.06 19.27
N VAL A 13 -53.87 17.54 18.08
CA VAL A 13 -53.28 16.74 16.99
C VAL A 13 -51.78 16.59 17.25
N VAL A 14 -51.37 15.43 17.76
CA VAL A 14 -49.95 15.05 17.86
C VAL A 14 -49.51 14.55 16.48
N ALA A 15 -48.86 15.41 15.72
CA ALA A 15 -48.17 15.01 14.50
C ALA A 15 -46.85 14.31 14.85
N LEU A 16 -46.87 12.97 14.78
CA LEU A 16 -45.70 12.14 14.96
C LEU A 16 -44.85 12.24 13.70
N GLY A 17 -43.83 13.13 13.68
CA GLY A 17 -42.86 13.27 12.60
C GLY A 17 -41.93 12.06 12.58
N LEU A 18 -42.12 11.16 11.61
CA LEU A 18 -41.21 10.06 11.32
C LEU A 18 -39.93 10.61 10.66
N VAL A 19 -38.88 10.86 11.45
CA VAL A 19 -37.57 11.17 10.93
C VAL A 19 -36.92 9.87 10.43
N VAL A 20 -37.03 9.61 9.14
CA VAL A 20 -36.27 8.53 8.48
C VAL A 20 -34.83 9.01 8.35
N VAL A 21 -33.96 8.62 9.30
CA VAL A 21 -32.50 8.76 9.16
C VAL A 21 -32.06 7.71 8.14
N LEU A 22 -31.92 8.11 6.88
CA LEU A 22 -31.18 7.34 5.87
C LEU A 22 -29.70 7.34 6.27
N ALA A 23 -29.30 6.35 7.07
CA ALA A 23 -27.91 6.01 7.26
C ALA A 23 -27.38 5.51 5.90
N GLY A 24 -26.85 6.45 5.09
CA GLY A 24 -26.11 6.13 3.91
C GLY A 24 -24.89 5.33 4.33
N THR A 25 -24.91 4.00 4.16
CA THR A 25 -23.71 3.18 4.18
C THR A 25 -22.86 3.64 3.02
N MET A 26 -21.88 4.50 3.31
CA MET A 26 -20.77 4.75 2.38
C MET A 26 -20.04 3.43 2.26
N LEU A 27 -20.34 2.68 1.19
CA LEU A 27 -19.49 1.61 0.72
C LEU A 27 -18.18 2.29 0.36
N ALA A 28 -17.17 2.15 1.22
CA ALA A 28 -15.81 2.51 0.90
C ALA A 28 -15.45 1.68 -0.35
N GLN A 29 -15.51 2.31 -1.52
CA GLN A 29 -14.97 1.71 -2.73
C GLN A 29 -13.49 1.48 -2.45
N SER A 30 -13.13 0.22 -2.23
CA SER A 30 -11.72 -0.18 -2.20
C SER A 30 -11.18 0.04 -3.62
N SER A 31 -10.70 1.26 -3.89
CA SER A 31 -10.03 1.56 -5.16
C SER A 31 -8.87 0.56 -5.30
N ARG A 32 -8.80 -0.10 -6.46
CA ARG A 32 -7.68 -0.99 -6.76
C ARG A 32 -6.37 -0.25 -6.52
N PRO A 33 -5.36 -0.91 -5.93
CA PRO A 33 -4.06 -0.29 -5.75
C PRO A 33 -3.51 0.18 -7.10
N THR A 34 -3.04 1.40 -7.15
CA THR A 34 -2.48 2.00 -8.38
C THR A 34 -1.15 1.35 -8.79
N ASN A 35 -0.49 0.65 -7.86
CA ASN A 35 0.77 -0.06 -8.09
C ASN A 35 0.64 -1.38 -8.88
N ILE A 36 -0.57 -1.83 -9.22
CA ILE A 36 -0.77 -3.05 -10.02
C ILE A 36 -0.15 -2.88 -11.41
N GLY A 37 0.65 -3.86 -11.82
CA GLY A 37 1.34 -3.90 -13.10
C GLY A 37 2.80 -4.32 -13.01
N SER A 38 3.52 -4.21 -14.12
CA SER A 38 4.96 -4.48 -14.19
C SER A 38 5.72 -3.16 -14.32
N TRP A 39 6.80 -3.04 -13.54
CA TRP A 39 7.59 -1.83 -13.35
C TRP A 39 9.06 -2.15 -13.58
N MET A 40 9.74 -1.37 -14.41
CA MET A 40 11.16 -1.54 -14.69
C MET A 40 11.97 -0.45 -14.01
N LEU A 41 13.04 -0.84 -13.32
CA LEU A 41 13.97 0.11 -12.70
C LEU A 41 14.56 1.05 -13.74
N ASN A 42 14.44 2.34 -13.48
CA ASN A 42 15.11 3.40 -14.23
C ASN A 42 16.35 3.86 -13.43
N VAL A 43 17.49 3.27 -13.73
CA VAL A 43 18.74 3.56 -13.01
C VAL A 43 19.12 5.03 -13.12
N ALA A 44 18.91 5.65 -14.29
CA ALA A 44 19.26 7.05 -14.53
C ALA A 44 18.46 8.05 -13.69
N LYS A 45 17.22 7.68 -13.27
CA LYS A 45 16.37 8.48 -12.39
C LYS A 45 16.50 8.12 -10.92
N SER A 46 17.23 7.05 -10.61
CA SER A 46 17.37 6.50 -9.25
C SER A 46 18.62 7.04 -8.58
N ASN A 47 18.64 7.05 -7.25
CA ASN A 47 19.75 7.54 -6.46
C ASN A 47 19.99 6.65 -5.23
N VAL A 48 21.23 6.55 -4.81
CA VAL A 48 21.65 5.93 -3.55
C VAL A 48 22.56 6.90 -2.81
N VAL A 49 22.46 6.93 -1.49
CA VAL A 49 23.37 7.72 -0.67
C VAL A 49 24.74 7.06 -0.70
N ALA A 50 25.79 7.84 -0.86
CA ALA A 50 27.17 7.35 -0.87
C ALA A 50 27.49 6.57 0.42
N GLY A 51 28.19 5.45 0.29
CA GLY A 51 28.54 4.58 1.41
C GLY A 51 27.41 3.64 1.88
N THR A 52 26.29 3.60 1.17
CA THR A 52 25.20 2.64 1.41
C THR A 52 25.19 1.52 0.37
N ALA A 53 24.31 0.53 0.53
CA ALA A 53 24.16 -0.56 -0.43
C ALA A 53 23.86 -0.03 -1.84
N ALA A 54 24.58 -0.56 -2.83
CA ALA A 54 24.45 -0.12 -4.22
C ALA A 54 23.08 -0.47 -4.81
N LEU A 55 22.65 0.38 -5.75
CA LEU A 55 21.46 0.09 -6.56
C LEU A 55 21.70 -1.13 -7.46
N SER A 56 20.65 -1.89 -7.72
CA SER A 56 20.69 -2.97 -8.71
C SER A 56 20.97 -2.42 -10.12
N LYS A 57 21.68 -3.18 -10.95
CA LYS A 57 21.91 -2.87 -12.37
C LYS A 57 20.61 -2.87 -13.16
N SER A 58 19.72 -3.80 -12.80
CA SER A 58 18.35 -3.89 -13.33
C SER A 58 17.41 -4.48 -12.30
N ALA A 59 16.14 -4.12 -12.36
CA ALA A 59 15.08 -4.77 -11.61
C ALA A 59 13.75 -4.66 -12.34
N THR A 60 12.97 -5.73 -12.26
CA THR A 60 11.55 -5.75 -12.63
C THR A 60 10.74 -6.04 -11.37
N PHE A 61 9.76 -5.21 -11.11
CA PHE A 61 8.85 -5.32 -9.99
C PHE A 61 7.46 -5.57 -10.55
N THR A 62 6.89 -6.75 -10.33
CA THR A 62 5.57 -7.11 -10.83
C THR A 62 4.60 -7.24 -9.68
N VAL A 63 3.47 -6.53 -9.76
CA VAL A 63 2.41 -6.52 -8.75
C VAL A 63 1.12 -7.00 -9.41
N GLU A 64 0.56 -8.08 -8.90
CA GLU A 64 -0.67 -8.71 -9.37
C GLU A 64 -1.71 -8.73 -8.25
N VAL A 65 -2.99 -8.61 -8.60
CA VAL A 65 -4.07 -8.74 -7.62
C VAL A 65 -4.10 -10.17 -7.09
N ALA A 66 -4.15 -10.34 -5.77
CA ALA A 66 -4.28 -11.62 -5.09
C ALA A 66 -5.27 -11.50 -3.93
N GLY A 67 -6.52 -11.90 -4.15
CA GLY A 67 -7.59 -11.71 -3.18
C GLY A 67 -7.80 -10.23 -2.84
N GLU A 68 -7.76 -9.92 -1.55
CA GLU A 68 -7.85 -8.54 -1.03
C GLU A 68 -6.50 -7.82 -1.01
N GLY A 69 -5.42 -8.53 -1.34
CA GLY A 69 -4.05 -8.04 -1.34
C GLY A 69 -3.40 -8.07 -2.72
N ALA A 70 -2.09 -8.29 -2.72
CA ALA A 70 -1.29 -8.41 -3.93
C ALA A 70 -0.23 -9.50 -3.82
N LYS A 71 0.06 -10.13 -4.94
CA LYS A 71 1.29 -10.88 -5.16
C LYS A 71 2.32 -9.96 -5.77
N VAL A 72 3.47 -9.90 -5.15
CA VAL A 72 4.63 -9.16 -5.64
C VAL A 72 5.72 -10.13 -6.03
N THR A 73 6.28 -9.95 -7.23
CA THR A 73 7.44 -10.69 -7.73
C THR A 73 8.51 -9.69 -8.12
N VAL A 74 9.75 -9.95 -7.71
CA VAL A 74 10.90 -9.10 -8.01
C VAL A 74 11.99 -9.95 -8.64
N ASP A 75 12.40 -9.54 -9.84
CA ASP A 75 13.56 -10.06 -10.56
C ASP A 75 14.59 -8.94 -10.65
N SER A 76 15.82 -9.19 -10.21
CA SER A 76 16.86 -8.15 -10.23
C SER A 76 18.25 -8.72 -10.44
N VAL A 77 19.13 -7.87 -10.98
CA VAL A 77 20.58 -8.11 -11.05
C VAL A 77 21.25 -7.06 -10.19
N ALA A 78 21.91 -7.49 -9.14
CA ALA A 78 22.64 -6.61 -8.23
C ALA A 78 23.87 -5.99 -8.88
N ALA A 79 24.51 -5.04 -8.19
CA ALA A 79 25.72 -4.38 -8.67
C ALA A 79 26.90 -5.36 -8.86
N ASP A 80 26.93 -6.45 -8.10
CA ASP A 80 27.91 -7.53 -8.13
C ASP A 80 27.53 -8.70 -9.06
N ASP A 81 26.57 -8.50 -9.96
CA ASP A 81 26.02 -9.49 -10.89
C ASP A 81 25.22 -10.62 -10.24
N THR A 82 24.96 -10.57 -8.94
CA THR A 82 24.08 -11.54 -8.28
C THR A 82 22.66 -11.41 -8.82
N VAL A 83 22.14 -12.50 -9.37
CA VAL A 83 20.73 -12.60 -9.81
C VAL A 83 19.86 -12.91 -8.61
N ARG A 84 18.79 -12.15 -8.44
CA ARG A 84 17.78 -12.35 -7.37
C ARG A 84 16.42 -12.49 -7.96
N HIS A 85 15.71 -13.51 -7.45
CA HIS A 85 14.29 -13.73 -7.71
C HIS A 85 13.61 -14.01 -6.38
N TRP A 86 12.61 -13.21 -6.04
CA TRP A 86 11.85 -13.40 -4.81
C TRP A 86 10.43 -12.89 -4.97
N ALA A 87 9.54 -13.42 -4.13
CA ALA A 87 8.13 -13.06 -4.19
C ALA A 87 7.48 -13.17 -2.80
N TYR A 88 6.36 -12.46 -2.66
CA TYR A 88 5.43 -12.63 -1.54
C TYR A 88 4.00 -12.38 -1.99
N THR A 89 3.05 -12.90 -1.21
CA THR A 89 1.63 -12.54 -1.31
C THR A 89 1.20 -11.99 0.03
N ALA A 90 0.70 -10.76 0.07
CA ALA A 90 0.32 -10.08 1.29
C ALA A 90 -0.98 -9.30 1.11
N ASN A 91 -1.81 -9.26 2.16
CA ASN A 91 -2.85 -8.26 2.28
C ASN A 91 -2.24 -6.94 2.75
N TYR A 92 -3.00 -5.85 2.61
CA TYR A 92 -2.54 -4.52 3.04
C TYR A 92 -2.91 -4.24 4.51
N ASP A 93 -2.78 -5.25 5.38
CA ASP A 93 -3.27 -5.26 6.77
C ASP A 93 -2.15 -5.09 7.82
N GLY A 94 -0.91 -4.92 7.38
CA GLY A 94 0.25 -4.71 8.24
C GLY A 94 0.72 -5.96 8.99
N LYS A 95 0.18 -7.15 8.68
CA LYS A 95 0.67 -8.41 9.25
C LYS A 95 1.91 -8.91 8.50
N ASP A 96 2.64 -9.79 9.14
CA ASP A 96 3.83 -10.43 8.57
C ASP A 96 3.45 -11.54 7.59
N TYR A 97 4.00 -11.48 6.38
CA TYR A 97 3.83 -12.47 5.31
C TYR A 97 5.19 -13.02 4.88
N PRO A 98 5.29 -14.33 4.65
CA PRO A 98 6.56 -14.94 4.26
C PRO A 98 7.00 -14.49 2.87
N ILE A 99 8.30 -14.32 2.72
CA ILE A 99 8.96 -14.07 1.44
C ILE A 99 9.58 -15.38 0.95
N THR A 100 9.43 -15.69 -0.32
CA THR A 100 10.05 -16.84 -0.99
C THR A 100 11.16 -16.37 -1.92
N GLY A 101 12.19 -17.20 -2.12
CA GLY A 101 13.33 -16.87 -2.97
C GLY A 101 14.45 -16.17 -2.21
N ASN A 102 15.34 -15.48 -2.95
CA ASN A 102 16.58 -14.90 -2.40
C ASN A 102 16.46 -13.38 -2.17
N CYS A 103 15.50 -12.96 -1.35
CA CYS A 103 15.34 -11.57 -0.95
C CYS A 103 16.53 -11.09 -0.09
N GLN A 104 17.10 -9.96 -0.45
CA GLN A 104 18.21 -9.37 0.31
C GLN A 104 17.76 -8.59 1.55
N TYR A 105 16.46 -8.41 1.76
CA TYR A 105 15.93 -7.55 2.82
C TYR A 105 15.41 -8.33 4.03
N GLY A 106 15.06 -9.61 3.87
CA GLY A 106 14.56 -10.42 4.97
C GLY A 106 13.76 -11.63 4.51
N ASP A 107 13.16 -12.30 5.49
CA ASP A 107 12.36 -13.53 5.33
C ASP A 107 10.84 -13.27 5.42
N VAL A 108 10.44 -12.12 5.96
CA VAL A 108 9.03 -11.71 6.02
C VAL A 108 8.87 -10.21 5.68
N VAL A 109 7.68 -9.86 5.23
CA VAL A 109 7.27 -8.48 4.95
C VAL A 109 5.89 -8.19 5.52
N ALA A 110 5.72 -7.02 6.12
CA ALA A 110 4.43 -6.46 6.47
C ALA A 110 4.11 -5.30 5.52
N VAL A 111 2.93 -5.32 4.90
CA VAL A 111 2.54 -4.32 3.90
C VAL A 111 1.28 -3.58 4.37
N THR A 112 1.30 -2.26 4.27
CA THR A 112 0.16 -1.40 4.61
C THR A 112 -0.12 -0.44 3.46
N ARG A 113 -1.39 -0.25 3.13
CA ARG A 113 -1.80 0.82 2.22
C ARG A 113 -1.96 2.11 3.02
N VAL A 114 -1.16 3.11 2.69
CA VAL A 114 -1.23 4.43 3.33
C VAL A 114 -2.33 5.27 2.69
N ASP A 115 -2.39 5.26 1.35
CA ASP A 115 -3.42 5.91 0.55
C ASP A 115 -3.62 5.20 -0.81
N ALA A 116 -4.35 5.81 -1.74
CA ALA A 116 -4.64 5.23 -3.05
C ALA A 116 -3.37 4.95 -3.88
N ASN A 117 -2.32 5.75 -3.70
CA ASN A 117 -1.08 5.71 -4.47
C ASN A 117 0.14 5.26 -3.67
N THR A 118 0.02 5.14 -2.34
CA THR A 118 1.14 4.90 -1.44
C THR A 118 0.97 3.60 -0.68
N THR A 119 2.00 2.76 -0.74
CA THR A 119 2.13 1.57 0.11
C THR A 119 3.41 1.65 0.94
N SER A 120 3.33 1.22 2.20
CA SER A 120 4.47 1.06 3.10
C SER A 120 4.75 -0.43 3.29
N SER A 121 6.03 -0.80 3.28
CA SER A 121 6.48 -2.18 3.50
C SER A 121 7.58 -2.20 4.54
N ILE A 122 7.47 -3.09 5.52
CA ILE A 122 8.46 -3.32 6.57
C ILE A 122 9.00 -4.74 6.39
N TYR A 123 10.26 -4.85 6.03
CA TYR A 123 10.96 -6.12 5.91
C TYR A 123 11.61 -6.49 7.23
N LYS A 124 11.60 -7.78 7.55
CA LYS A 124 12.19 -8.32 8.78
C LYS A 124 13.00 -9.57 8.47
N GLN A 125 14.03 -9.80 9.28
CA GLN A 125 14.82 -11.04 9.30
C GLN A 125 14.83 -11.58 10.72
N GLY A 126 14.32 -12.78 10.92
CA GLY A 126 14.24 -13.38 12.25
C GLY A 126 13.46 -12.50 13.25
N GLY A 127 12.40 -11.85 12.80
CA GLY A 127 11.55 -10.94 13.60
C GLY A 127 12.12 -9.52 13.81
N LYS A 128 13.36 -9.23 13.39
CA LYS A 128 13.96 -7.89 13.50
C LYS A 128 13.73 -7.09 12.22
N VAL A 129 13.31 -5.84 12.36
CA VAL A 129 13.16 -4.92 11.23
C VAL A 129 14.53 -4.67 10.61
N THR A 130 14.59 -4.85 9.30
CA THR A 130 15.79 -4.61 8.48
C THR A 130 15.60 -3.37 7.61
N ILE A 131 14.56 -3.34 6.79
CA ILE A 131 14.30 -2.26 5.84
C ILE A 131 12.86 -1.79 5.97
N THR A 132 12.67 -0.47 5.93
CA THR A 132 11.37 0.15 5.72
C THR A 132 11.37 0.79 4.34
N GLN A 133 10.33 0.53 3.55
CA GLN A 133 10.15 1.08 2.21
C GLN A 133 8.79 1.76 2.07
N ASN A 134 8.76 2.86 1.31
CA ASN A 134 7.53 3.46 0.84
C ASN A 134 7.55 3.49 -0.69
N ALA A 135 6.51 2.96 -1.30
CA ALA A 135 6.30 2.98 -2.74
C ALA A 135 5.17 3.96 -3.06
N VAL A 136 5.46 4.95 -3.88
CA VAL A 136 4.52 6.00 -4.31
C VAL A 136 4.37 5.94 -5.82
N VAL A 137 3.14 5.75 -6.30
CA VAL A 137 2.80 5.81 -7.72
C VAL A 137 2.39 7.24 -8.09
N SER A 138 2.96 7.77 -9.17
CA SER A 138 2.62 9.10 -9.68
C SER A 138 1.12 9.17 -10.09
N SER A 139 0.56 10.37 -10.07
CA SER A 139 -0.87 10.61 -10.40
C SER A 139 -1.27 10.14 -11.81
N ASP A 140 -0.32 10.14 -12.76
CA ASP A 140 -0.53 9.64 -14.12
C ASP A 140 -0.35 8.11 -14.23
N GLY A 141 0.00 7.43 -13.12
CA GLY A 141 0.18 5.99 -13.04
C GLY A 141 1.37 5.43 -13.83
N ARG A 142 2.33 6.27 -14.24
CA ARG A 142 3.44 5.87 -15.11
C ARG A 142 4.76 5.64 -14.40
N THR A 143 4.94 6.22 -13.22
CA THR A 143 6.16 6.13 -12.44
C THR A 143 5.83 5.65 -11.03
N MET A 144 6.66 4.76 -10.49
CA MET A 144 6.63 4.36 -9.08
C MET A 144 7.99 4.68 -8.47
N THR A 145 7.97 5.46 -7.40
CA THR A 145 9.18 5.79 -6.63
C THR A 145 9.18 4.98 -5.34
N ILE A 146 10.23 4.20 -5.11
CA ILE A 146 10.45 3.45 -3.88
C ILE A 146 11.58 4.12 -3.10
N THR A 147 11.28 4.63 -1.91
CA THR A 147 12.28 5.05 -0.93
C THR A 147 12.49 3.93 0.08
N GLY A 148 13.74 3.57 0.34
CA GLY A 148 14.08 2.50 1.27
C GLY A 148 15.20 2.91 2.21
N THR A 149 15.00 2.66 3.52
CA THR A 149 16.00 2.93 4.55
C THR A 149 16.09 1.78 5.55
N GLY A 150 17.27 1.59 6.13
CA GLY A 150 17.50 0.60 7.17
C GLY A 150 18.88 -0.04 7.09
N THR A 151 18.98 -1.26 7.61
CA THR A 151 20.19 -2.09 7.54
C THR A 151 19.79 -3.48 7.10
N ASN A 152 20.36 -3.93 5.97
CA ASN A 152 20.04 -5.26 5.46
C ASN A 152 20.64 -6.38 6.34
N PRO A 153 20.23 -7.67 6.14
CA PRO A 153 20.77 -8.79 6.92
C PRO A 153 22.29 -8.95 6.86
N GLN A 154 22.94 -8.40 5.85
CA GLN A 154 24.40 -8.41 5.68
C GLN A 154 25.10 -7.26 6.45
N GLY A 155 24.34 -6.46 7.22
CA GLY A 155 24.86 -5.34 8.00
C GLY A 155 25.14 -4.07 7.18
N GLN A 156 24.72 -4.01 5.91
CA GLN A 156 24.91 -2.84 5.07
C GLN A 156 23.78 -1.84 5.28
N THR A 157 24.11 -0.58 5.45
CA THR A 157 23.12 0.50 5.45
C THR A 157 22.48 0.62 4.07
N VAL A 158 21.17 0.72 4.05
CA VAL A 158 20.36 0.99 2.85
C VAL A 158 19.76 2.38 2.98
N ASN A 159 19.98 3.21 1.97
CA ASN A 159 19.31 4.50 1.82
C ASN A 159 19.20 4.78 0.32
N VAL A 160 18.06 4.48 -0.24
CA VAL A 160 17.84 4.43 -1.69
C VAL A 160 16.56 5.16 -2.07
N VAL A 161 16.62 5.83 -3.21
CA VAL A 161 15.45 6.30 -3.96
C VAL A 161 15.48 5.61 -5.32
N ALA A 162 14.68 4.58 -5.50
CA ALA A 162 14.60 3.81 -6.73
C ALA A 162 13.36 4.23 -7.52
N VAL A 163 13.55 4.63 -8.76
CA VAL A 163 12.49 5.06 -9.67
C VAL A 163 12.22 3.95 -10.68
N TYR A 164 10.98 3.57 -10.82
CA TYR A 164 10.52 2.55 -11.75
C TYR A 164 9.55 3.18 -12.77
N ASP A 165 9.77 2.90 -14.04
CA ASP A 165 8.81 3.25 -15.09
C ASP A 165 7.87 2.09 -15.37
N LYS A 166 6.58 2.38 -15.56
CA LYS A 166 5.56 1.35 -15.83
C LYS A 166 5.77 0.73 -17.20
N ARG A 167 5.84 -0.60 -17.24
CA ARG A 167 5.93 -1.33 -18.51
C ARG A 167 4.59 -1.22 -19.25
N ARG A 168 4.60 -0.74 -20.49
CA ARG A 168 3.42 -0.75 -21.34
C ARG A 168 3.14 -2.20 -21.73
N ARG A 169 1.89 -2.62 -21.64
CA ARG A 169 1.46 -3.86 -22.31
C ARG A 169 1.50 -3.57 -23.80
N GLY A 170 2.33 -4.31 -24.54
CA GLY A 170 2.30 -4.37 -26.00
C GLY A 170 1.04 -5.06 -26.49
#